data_a77a36a1af6b07c7c3ec382c79eda1e7
#
_entry.id   a77a36a1af6b07c7c3ec382c79eda1e7
#
_cell.length_a   1.000
_cell.length_b   1.000
_cell.length_c   1.000
_cell.angle_alpha   90.00
_cell.angle_beta   90.00
_cell.angle_gamma   90.00
#
_symmetry.space_group_name_H-M   'P 1'
#
loop_
_entity.id
_entity.type
_entity.pdbx_description
1 polymer ?
#
loop_
_entity_poly.entity_id
_entity_poly.type
_entity_poly.pdbx_seq_one_letter_code
_entity_poly.pdbx_strand_id
1 'polypeptide(L)'
;YFIVTGSGRYFKNVASEPAENLGIVRVAEDGKTLELLWGLENECLPTSELPSHFMSHIARLEVDPDNRIVMHCHASHLLAMSFTHELDERSFSRTLWQMCTECLVVFPEGISIIPWMVPGTNEIGEATAEKMKETRLVLWPQHGIYGSGKDMDEVFGLIETAEKAAEVYT
;
A
#
# COMPACT_ATOMS: atom_id res chain seq x y z
N TYR A 1 15.51 -9.93 -1.37
CA TYR A 1 15.33 -9.77 0.07
C TYR A 1 14.29 -8.69 0.32
N PHE A 2 13.38 -8.96 1.26
CA PHE A 2 12.35 -8.01 1.67
C PHE A 2 12.27 -7.94 3.18
N ILE A 3 11.90 -6.76 3.70
CA ILE A 3 11.43 -6.63 5.07
C ILE A 3 9.91 -6.59 5.01
N VAL A 4 9.26 -7.45 5.79
CA VAL A 4 7.80 -7.58 5.81
C VAL A 4 7.28 -7.45 7.22
N THR A 5 6.08 -6.92 7.39
CA THR A 5 5.39 -6.91 8.68
C THR A 5 4.74 -8.25 8.97
N GLY A 6 4.61 -8.58 10.24
CA GLY A 6 3.87 -9.75 10.69
C GLY A 6 2.36 -9.56 10.62
N SER A 7 1.63 -10.65 10.44
CA SER A 7 0.17 -10.65 10.47
C SER A 7 -0.35 -10.21 11.83
N GLY A 8 -1.29 -9.25 11.85
CA GLY A 8 -1.86 -8.70 13.08
C GLY A 8 -0.88 -7.85 13.92
N ARG A 9 0.26 -7.44 13.36
CA ARG A 9 1.25 -6.60 14.02
C ARG A 9 1.06 -5.13 13.67
N TYR A 10 1.51 -4.24 14.56
CA TYR A 10 1.32 -2.80 14.44
C TYR A 10 2.65 -2.07 14.37
N PHE A 11 2.76 -1.10 13.49
CA PHE A 11 3.97 -0.28 13.32
C PHE A 11 4.44 0.40 14.61
N LYS A 12 3.52 0.79 15.49
CA LYS A 12 3.86 1.43 16.77
C LYS A 12 4.75 0.57 17.68
N ASN A 13 4.73 -0.76 17.50
CA ASN A 13 5.50 -1.71 18.30
C ASN A 13 6.87 -2.05 17.68
N VAL A 14 7.11 -1.65 16.42
CA VAL A 14 8.34 -2.00 15.70
C VAL A 14 9.60 -1.48 16.40
N ALA A 15 9.53 -0.26 16.96
CA ALA A 15 10.69 0.33 17.63
C ALA A 15 11.08 -0.39 18.94
N SER A 16 10.09 -0.92 19.68
CA SER A 16 10.33 -1.64 20.93
C SER A 16 10.63 -3.11 20.74
N GLU A 17 9.96 -3.74 19.77
CA GLU A 17 9.98 -5.19 19.56
C GLU A 17 10.12 -5.52 18.07
N PRO A 18 11.25 -5.14 17.42
CA PRO A 18 11.39 -5.28 15.97
C PRO A 18 11.30 -6.75 15.50
N ALA A 19 11.90 -7.69 16.22
CA ALA A 19 11.92 -9.10 15.85
C ALA A 19 10.54 -9.78 15.96
N GLU A 20 9.65 -9.30 16.80
CA GLU A 20 8.28 -9.82 16.86
C GLU A 20 7.38 -9.26 15.75
N ASN A 21 7.68 -8.05 15.27
CA ASN A 21 6.78 -7.30 14.39
C ASN A 21 7.22 -7.31 12.92
N LEU A 22 8.51 -7.56 12.65
CA LEU A 22 9.10 -7.58 11.31
C LEU A 22 9.76 -8.92 11.04
N GLY A 23 9.85 -9.26 9.76
CA GLY A 23 10.65 -10.36 9.25
C GLY A 23 11.49 -9.95 8.06
N ILE A 24 12.71 -10.50 7.98
CA ILE A 24 13.53 -10.45 6.77
C ILE A 24 13.31 -11.77 6.04
N VAL A 25 12.78 -11.69 4.84
CA VAL A 25 12.51 -12.84 3.99
C VAL A 25 13.33 -12.79 2.71
N ARG A 26 13.67 -13.96 2.19
CA ARG A 26 14.29 -14.14 0.88
C ARG A 26 13.36 -14.93 -0.02
N VAL A 27 13.19 -14.48 -1.25
CA VAL A 27 12.54 -15.29 -2.28
C VAL A 27 13.53 -16.36 -2.71
N ALA A 28 13.12 -17.63 -2.63
CA ALA A 28 13.95 -18.75 -3.06
C ALA A 28 14.12 -18.77 -4.60
N GLU A 29 15.05 -19.57 -5.09
CA GLU A 29 15.33 -19.68 -6.53
C GLU A 29 14.15 -20.16 -7.37
N ASP A 30 13.19 -20.86 -6.75
CA ASP A 30 11.95 -21.31 -7.40
C ASP A 30 10.95 -20.16 -7.67
N GLY A 31 11.21 -18.97 -7.11
CA GLY A 31 10.34 -17.81 -7.20
C GLY A 31 8.98 -17.95 -6.51
N LYS A 32 8.77 -19.02 -5.74
CA LYS A 32 7.48 -19.36 -5.11
C LYS A 32 7.57 -19.52 -3.60
N THR A 33 8.73 -19.89 -3.11
CA THR A 33 8.97 -20.13 -1.68
C THR A 33 9.64 -18.94 -1.04
N LEU A 34 9.24 -18.60 0.17
CA LEU A 34 9.88 -17.60 1.00
C LEU A 34 10.64 -18.27 2.14
N GLU A 35 11.89 -17.88 2.30
CA GLU A 35 12.72 -18.29 3.42
C GLU A 35 12.76 -17.16 4.45
N LEU A 36 12.33 -17.42 5.67
CA LEU A 36 12.48 -16.49 6.78
C LEU A 36 13.93 -16.54 7.28
N LEU A 37 14.61 -15.41 7.21
CA LEU A 37 16.01 -15.29 7.63
C LEU A 37 16.12 -14.69 9.04
N TRP A 38 15.18 -13.85 9.43
CA TRP A 38 15.19 -13.18 10.72
C TRP A 38 13.78 -12.65 11.07
N GLY A 39 13.47 -12.55 12.36
CA GLY A 39 12.26 -11.95 12.89
C GLY A 39 11.05 -12.85 12.80
N LEU A 40 9.85 -12.25 12.86
CA LEU A 40 8.56 -12.93 12.96
C LEU A 40 8.56 -13.98 14.10
N GLU A 41 9.09 -13.59 15.26
CA GLU A 41 9.16 -14.46 16.43
C GLU A 41 7.74 -14.87 16.90
N ASN A 42 7.70 -15.90 17.78
CA ASN A 42 6.46 -16.44 18.33
C ASN A 42 5.50 -17.00 17.28
N GLU A 43 6.04 -17.71 16.28
CA GLU A 43 5.27 -18.33 15.19
C GLU A 43 4.44 -17.32 14.37
N CYS A 44 4.83 -16.06 14.38
CA CYS A 44 4.17 -15.03 13.61
C CYS A 44 4.36 -15.27 12.12
N LEU A 45 3.28 -15.26 11.37
CA LEU A 45 3.32 -15.33 9.90
C LEU A 45 3.48 -13.93 9.29
N PRO A 46 4.06 -13.82 8.08
CA PRO A 46 4.00 -12.58 7.32
C PRO A 46 2.57 -12.07 7.15
N THR A 47 2.40 -10.79 6.86
CA THR A 47 1.09 -10.22 6.53
C THR A 47 0.34 -11.07 5.51
N SER A 48 -0.97 -11.25 5.70
CA SER A 48 -1.83 -11.97 4.75
C SER A 48 -1.90 -11.31 3.36
N GLU A 49 -1.54 -10.04 3.27
CA GLU A 49 -1.51 -9.26 2.01
C GLU A 49 -0.15 -9.30 1.31
N LEU A 50 0.72 -10.22 1.72
CA LEU A 50 2.04 -10.40 1.14
C LEU A 50 2.03 -10.55 -0.40
N PRO A 51 1.08 -11.28 -1.04
CA PRO A 51 1.00 -11.35 -2.49
C PRO A 51 0.86 -9.97 -3.13
N SER A 52 -0.03 -9.13 -2.60
CA SER A 52 -0.24 -7.76 -3.10
C SER A 52 1.01 -6.89 -2.94
N HIS A 53 1.72 -7.00 -1.81
CA HIS A 53 2.98 -6.30 -1.60
C HIS A 53 4.05 -6.72 -2.61
N PHE A 54 4.26 -8.02 -2.83
CA PHE A 54 5.28 -8.49 -3.77
C PHE A 54 4.98 -8.09 -5.21
N MET A 55 3.74 -8.32 -5.66
CA MET A 55 3.32 -7.98 -7.02
C MET A 55 3.44 -6.48 -7.28
N SER A 56 3.07 -5.65 -6.28
CA SER A 56 3.23 -4.20 -6.34
C SER A 56 4.71 -3.77 -6.41
N HIS A 57 5.59 -4.41 -5.64
CA HIS A 57 7.03 -4.15 -5.73
C HIS A 57 7.58 -4.47 -7.12
N ILE A 58 7.21 -5.62 -7.70
CA ILE A 58 7.64 -6.01 -9.04
C ILE A 58 7.16 -4.97 -10.06
N ALA A 59 5.87 -4.64 -10.04
CA ALA A 59 5.27 -3.68 -10.97
C ALA A 59 5.91 -2.28 -10.86
N ARG A 60 6.16 -1.81 -9.63
CA ARG A 60 6.79 -0.50 -9.42
C ARG A 60 8.25 -0.46 -9.85
N LEU A 61 9.01 -1.53 -9.63
CA LEU A 61 10.41 -1.61 -10.08
C LEU A 61 10.56 -1.63 -11.61
N GLU A 62 9.54 -2.09 -12.35
CA GLU A 62 9.51 -2.00 -13.82
C GLU A 62 9.39 -0.55 -14.30
N VAL A 63 8.70 0.32 -13.53
CA VAL A 63 8.43 1.72 -13.88
C VAL A 63 9.45 2.66 -13.25
N ASP A 64 9.85 2.39 -12.02
CA ASP A 64 10.77 3.21 -11.24
C ASP A 64 11.76 2.31 -10.47
N PRO A 65 13.02 2.21 -10.95
CA PRO A 65 14.02 1.35 -10.33
C PRO A 65 14.45 1.80 -8.93
N ASP A 66 14.13 3.01 -8.51
CA ASP A 66 14.42 3.53 -7.18
C ASP A 66 13.31 3.25 -6.16
N ASN A 67 12.17 2.71 -6.60
CA ASN A 67 11.08 2.31 -5.68
C ASN A 67 11.55 1.22 -4.72
N ARG A 68 11.38 1.43 -3.41
CA ARG A 68 11.84 0.49 -2.37
C ARG A 68 10.76 0.13 -1.37
N ILE A 69 9.74 0.95 -1.24
CA ILE A 69 8.70 0.80 -0.23
C ILE A 69 7.35 0.58 -0.90
N VAL A 70 6.60 -0.37 -0.38
CA VAL A 70 5.15 -0.52 -0.60
C VAL A 70 4.49 -0.56 0.76
N MET A 71 3.61 0.39 1.02
CA MET A 71 2.88 0.52 2.28
C MET A 71 1.39 0.34 2.05
N HIS A 72 0.73 -0.40 2.94
CA HIS A 72 -0.72 -0.51 3.00
C HIS A 72 -1.23 -0.04 4.35
N CYS A 73 -2.32 0.71 4.37
CA CYS A 73 -3.01 1.09 5.59
C CYS A 73 -4.50 1.33 5.36
N HIS A 74 -5.25 1.30 6.47
CA HIS A 74 -6.70 1.56 6.50
C HIS A 74 -6.95 3.05 6.81
N ALA A 75 -6.63 3.93 5.87
CA ALA A 75 -6.80 5.37 5.97
C ALA A 75 -8.29 5.72 6.11
N SER A 76 -8.70 6.25 7.26
CA SER A 76 -10.10 6.28 7.70
C SER A 76 -11.00 7.16 6.83
N HIS A 77 -10.51 8.32 6.40
CA HIS A 77 -11.31 9.25 5.60
C HIS A 77 -11.34 8.85 4.12
N LEU A 78 -10.25 8.30 3.57
CA LEU A 78 -10.27 7.67 2.25
C LEU A 78 -11.24 6.48 2.23
N LEU A 79 -11.25 5.70 3.31
CA LEU A 79 -12.23 4.62 3.49
C LEU A 79 -13.65 5.17 3.52
N ALA A 80 -13.94 6.19 4.33
CA ALA A 80 -15.25 6.83 4.39
C ALA A 80 -15.67 7.42 3.02
N MET A 81 -14.74 8.10 2.35
CA MET A 81 -14.96 8.65 1.01
C MET A 81 -15.30 7.55 -0.01
N SER A 82 -14.74 6.35 0.12
CA SER A 82 -15.06 5.22 -0.77
C SER A 82 -16.51 4.71 -0.67
N PHE A 83 -17.24 5.08 0.39
CA PHE A 83 -18.67 4.78 0.54
C PHE A 83 -19.58 5.89 0.01
N THR A 84 -19.08 7.12 -0.06
CA THR A 84 -19.90 8.32 -0.30
C THR A 84 -19.64 9.00 -1.64
N HIS A 85 -18.49 8.72 -2.25
CA HIS A 85 -18.09 9.26 -3.55
C HIS A 85 -18.18 8.22 -4.64
N GLU A 86 -18.34 8.67 -5.89
CA GLU A 86 -18.25 7.81 -7.06
C GLU A 86 -16.82 7.20 -7.17
N LEU A 87 -16.75 5.90 -7.42
CA LEU A 87 -15.51 5.15 -7.55
C LEU A 87 -14.95 5.21 -8.99
N ASP A 88 -14.98 6.39 -9.59
CA ASP A 88 -14.30 6.71 -10.84
C ASP A 88 -12.96 7.39 -10.52
N GLU A 89 -11.86 6.84 -11.03
CA GLU A 89 -10.48 7.27 -10.71
C GLU A 89 -10.26 8.76 -10.96
N ARG A 90 -10.77 9.27 -12.08
CA ARG A 90 -10.62 10.67 -12.47
C ARG A 90 -11.43 11.59 -11.57
N SER A 91 -12.69 11.23 -11.31
CA SER A 91 -13.60 11.99 -10.46
C SER A 91 -13.06 12.03 -9.02
N PHE A 92 -12.63 10.90 -8.50
CA PHE A 92 -12.07 10.76 -7.15
C PHE A 92 -10.79 11.57 -6.96
N SER A 93 -9.82 11.42 -7.87
CA SER A 93 -8.57 12.18 -7.85
C SER A 93 -8.82 13.68 -7.93
N ARG A 94 -9.71 14.12 -8.84
CA ARG A 94 -10.07 15.52 -8.98
C ARG A 94 -10.68 16.11 -7.71
N THR A 95 -11.52 15.36 -7.03
CA THR A 95 -12.12 15.79 -5.76
C THR A 95 -11.04 16.00 -4.70
N LEU A 96 -10.11 15.06 -4.54
CA LEU A 96 -9.00 15.21 -3.60
C LEU A 96 -8.12 16.45 -3.92
N TRP A 97 -7.81 16.68 -5.20
CA TRP A 97 -7.05 17.86 -5.61
C TRP A 97 -7.79 19.18 -5.34
N GLN A 98 -9.11 19.16 -5.37
CA GLN A 98 -9.93 20.33 -5.03
C GLN A 98 -10.04 20.58 -3.53
N MET A 99 -9.99 19.52 -2.71
CA MET A 99 -10.01 19.64 -1.25
C MET A 99 -8.67 20.12 -0.69
N CYS A 100 -7.56 19.73 -1.31
CA CYS A 100 -6.22 20.15 -0.94
C CYS A 100 -5.37 20.32 -2.19
N THR A 101 -5.00 21.57 -2.51
CA THR A 101 -4.24 21.88 -3.75
C THR A 101 -2.84 21.26 -3.77
N GLU A 102 -2.27 20.94 -2.62
CA GLU A 102 -0.99 20.25 -2.51
C GLU A 102 -1.04 18.85 -3.12
N CYS A 103 -2.19 18.19 -3.10
CA CYS A 103 -2.39 16.88 -3.71
C CYS A 103 -1.98 16.87 -5.20
N LEU A 104 -2.26 17.95 -5.94
CA LEU A 104 -1.88 18.06 -7.36
C LEU A 104 -0.37 18.10 -7.57
N VAL A 105 0.40 18.52 -6.56
CA VAL A 105 1.86 18.55 -6.59
C VAL A 105 2.43 17.21 -6.14
N VAL A 106 1.84 16.62 -5.10
CA VAL A 106 2.35 15.41 -4.44
C VAL A 106 2.05 14.15 -5.25
N PHE A 107 0.82 14.03 -5.78
CA PHE A 107 0.41 12.92 -6.65
C PHE A 107 -0.37 13.43 -7.89
N PRO A 108 0.32 14.08 -8.84
CA PRO A 108 -0.31 14.63 -10.03
C PRO A 108 -0.92 13.54 -10.94
N GLU A 109 -0.44 12.31 -10.84
CA GLU A 109 -0.97 11.14 -11.53
C GLU A 109 -2.33 10.68 -10.99
N GLY A 110 -2.72 11.15 -9.80
CA GLY A 110 -3.96 10.77 -9.14
C GLY A 110 -3.87 9.47 -8.32
N ILE A 111 -5.04 8.92 -8.03
CA ILE A 111 -5.24 7.66 -7.32
C ILE A 111 -5.93 6.68 -8.26
N SER A 112 -5.38 5.50 -8.45
CA SER A 112 -6.07 4.40 -9.10
C SER A 112 -7.01 3.69 -8.12
N ILE A 113 -8.07 3.09 -8.63
CA ILE A 113 -9.10 2.40 -7.85
C ILE A 113 -9.31 1.01 -8.45
N ILE A 114 -9.19 -0.04 -7.64
CA ILE A 114 -9.55 -1.39 -8.06
C ILE A 114 -11.02 -1.70 -7.74
N PRO A 115 -11.66 -2.67 -8.41
CA PRO A 115 -12.96 -3.18 -7.99
C PRO A 115 -12.91 -3.73 -6.55
N TRP A 116 -14.09 -3.83 -5.90
CA TRP A 116 -14.18 -4.55 -4.63
C TRP A 116 -13.76 -6.02 -4.82
N MET A 117 -12.79 -6.48 -4.05
CA MET A 117 -12.23 -7.83 -4.12
C MET A 117 -11.91 -8.36 -2.71
N VAL A 118 -11.79 -9.68 -2.58
CA VAL A 118 -11.43 -10.30 -1.31
C VAL A 118 -9.93 -10.08 -1.03
N PRO A 119 -9.56 -9.46 0.10
CA PRO A 119 -8.16 -9.22 0.45
C PRO A 119 -7.39 -10.52 0.72
N GLY A 120 -6.05 -10.48 0.56
CA GLY A 120 -5.18 -11.63 0.79
C GLY A 120 -5.16 -12.67 -0.33
N THR A 121 -5.83 -12.42 -1.46
CA THR A 121 -5.84 -13.30 -2.63
C THR A 121 -4.83 -12.85 -3.69
N ASN A 122 -4.45 -13.72 -4.61
CA ASN A 122 -3.60 -13.36 -5.74
C ASN A 122 -4.31 -12.40 -6.70
N GLU A 123 -5.60 -12.58 -6.88
CA GLU A 123 -6.42 -11.76 -7.80
C GLU A 123 -6.39 -10.27 -7.43
N ILE A 124 -6.55 -9.94 -6.14
CA ILE A 124 -6.43 -8.55 -5.70
C ILE A 124 -5.00 -8.03 -5.81
N GLY A 125 -4.01 -8.92 -5.60
CA GLY A 125 -2.59 -8.60 -5.81
C GLY A 125 -2.29 -8.24 -7.27
N GLU A 126 -2.79 -9.01 -8.22
CA GLU A 126 -2.65 -8.77 -9.66
C GLU A 126 -3.32 -7.46 -10.08
N ALA A 127 -4.56 -7.23 -9.62
CA ALA A 127 -5.28 -5.99 -9.89
C ALA A 127 -4.56 -4.76 -9.33
N THR A 128 -4.02 -4.86 -8.12
CA THR A 128 -3.24 -3.79 -7.48
C THR A 128 -1.94 -3.52 -8.24
N ALA A 129 -1.20 -4.57 -8.58
CA ALA A 129 0.05 -4.47 -9.31
C ALA A 129 -0.11 -3.82 -10.69
N GLU A 130 -1.19 -4.13 -11.41
CA GLU A 130 -1.47 -3.50 -12.70
C GLU A 130 -1.70 -1.99 -12.54
N LYS A 131 -2.46 -1.59 -11.52
CA LYS A 131 -2.68 -0.17 -11.21
C LYS A 131 -1.42 0.54 -10.71
N MET A 132 -0.55 -0.17 -10.00
CA MET A 132 0.74 0.35 -9.54
C MET A 132 1.71 0.71 -10.67
N LYS A 133 1.49 0.25 -11.90
CA LYS A 133 2.26 0.70 -13.07
C LYS A 133 1.90 2.13 -13.48
N GLU A 134 0.68 2.57 -13.19
CA GLU A 134 0.14 3.86 -13.60
C GLU A 134 0.29 4.92 -12.50
N THR A 135 -0.01 4.56 -11.25
CA THR A 135 -0.03 5.48 -10.11
C THR A 135 0.73 4.92 -8.90
N ARG A 136 1.23 5.82 -8.04
CA ARG A 136 1.86 5.43 -6.77
C ARG A 136 0.85 5.15 -5.65
N LEU A 137 -0.42 5.52 -5.84
CA LEU A 137 -1.50 5.31 -4.88
C LEU A 137 -2.60 4.46 -5.52
N VAL A 138 -2.99 3.38 -4.86
CA VAL A 138 -4.09 2.50 -5.29
C VAL A 138 -5.09 2.31 -4.15
N LEU A 139 -6.31 2.77 -4.35
CA LEU A 139 -7.39 2.62 -3.39
C LEU A 139 -8.05 1.23 -3.54
N TRP A 140 -8.20 0.56 -2.43
CA TRP A 140 -9.05 -0.60 -2.27
C TRP A 140 -10.37 -0.13 -1.64
N PRO A 141 -11.44 0.02 -2.41
CA PRO A 141 -12.70 0.52 -1.88
C PRO A 141 -13.17 -0.27 -0.66
N GLN A 142 -13.62 0.45 0.37
CA GLN A 142 -14.15 -0.13 1.61
C GLN A 142 -13.13 -0.97 2.41
N HIS A 143 -11.83 -0.78 2.13
CA HIS A 143 -10.75 -1.48 2.83
C HIS A 143 -9.61 -0.53 3.23
N GLY A 144 -8.93 0.08 2.27
CA GLY A 144 -7.78 0.92 2.55
C GLY A 144 -7.05 1.38 1.29
N ILE A 145 -5.80 1.77 1.46
CA ILE A 145 -4.96 2.29 0.37
C ILE A 145 -3.59 1.65 0.37
N TYR A 146 -3.07 1.42 -0.82
CA TYR A 146 -1.66 1.10 -1.09
C TYR A 146 -0.93 2.34 -1.57
N GLY A 147 0.27 2.55 -1.03
CA GLY A 147 1.20 3.59 -1.48
C GLY A 147 2.56 3.01 -1.80
N SER A 148 3.29 3.60 -2.74
CA SER A 148 4.64 3.17 -3.11
C SER A 148 5.57 4.36 -3.35
N GLY A 149 6.87 4.16 -3.09
CA GLY A 149 7.90 5.19 -3.27
C GLY A 149 9.29 4.68 -2.93
N LYS A 150 10.26 5.59 -2.97
CA LYS A 150 11.68 5.29 -2.75
C LYS A 150 12.06 5.06 -1.28
N ASP A 151 11.35 5.71 -0.36
CA ASP A 151 11.58 5.62 1.08
C ASP A 151 10.28 5.75 1.88
N MET A 152 10.38 5.56 3.20
CA MET A 152 9.22 5.58 4.11
C MET A 152 8.58 6.96 4.18
N ASP A 153 9.37 8.02 4.15
CA ASP A 153 8.88 9.40 4.27
C ASP A 153 8.06 9.79 3.04
N GLU A 154 8.53 9.43 1.85
CA GLU A 154 7.78 9.67 0.61
C GLU A 154 6.43 8.93 0.61
N VAL A 155 6.43 7.64 0.92
CA VAL A 155 5.19 6.84 0.89
C VAL A 155 4.21 7.29 1.96
N PHE A 156 4.70 7.54 3.17
CA PHE A 156 3.86 8.07 4.25
C PHE A 156 3.28 9.43 3.87
N GLY A 157 4.09 10.35 3.36
CA GLY A 157 3.66 11.68 2.91
C GLY A 157 2.61 11.62 1.81
N LEU A 158 2.74 10.70 0.84
CA LEU A 158 1.73 10.45 -0.20
C LEU A 158 0.38 10.07 0.41
N ILE A 159 0.39 9.07 1.29
CA ILE A 159 -0.84 8.56 1.93
C ILE A 159 -1.45 9.63 2.84
N GLU A 160 -0.63 10.31 3.67
CA GLU A 160 -1.08 11.35 4.57
C GLU A 160 -1.72 12.53 3.83
N THR A 161 -1.12 12.96 2.71
CA THR A 161 -1.67 14.05 1.88
C THR A 161 -3.03 13.67 1.29
N ALA A 162 -3.16 12.46 0.78
CA ALA A 162 -4.43 11.95 0.26
C ALA A 162 -5.49 11.80 1.37
N GLU A 163 -5.11 11.26 2.52
CA GLU A 163 -5.99 11.12 3.69
C GLU A 163 -6.45 12.47 4.21
N LYS A 164 -5.56 13.47 4.25
CA LYS A 164 -5.90 14.83 4.66
C LYS A 164 -6.94 15.47 3.73
N ALA A 165 -6.80 15.29 2.43
CA ALA A 165 -7.79 15.78 1.47
C ALA A 165 -9.15 15.07 1.65
N ALA A 166 -9.15 13.76 1.89
CA ALA A 166 -10.34 13.00 2.19
C ALA A 166 -10.99 13.43 3.52
N GLU A 167 -10.20 13.77 4.55
CA GLU A 167 -10.71 14.34 5.82
C GLU A 167 -11.47 15.65 5.59
N VAL A 168 -11.00 16.49 4.68
CA VAL A 168 -11.69 17.76 4.34
C VAL A 168 -12.97 17.50 3.58
N TYR A 169 -13.04 16.44 2.78
CA TYR A 169 -14.22 16.03 2.01
C TYR A 169 -15.32 15.41 2.89
N THR A 170 -14.95 14.55 3.86
CA THR A 170 -15.90 13.78 4.71
C THR A 170 -16.28 14.53 5.97
#